data_b7ee332cb5e825ed67ee30116b64d2b7
#
_entry.id   b7ee332cb5e825ed67ee30116b64d2b7
#
_cell.length_a   1.000
_cell.length_b   1.000
_cell.length_c   1.000
_cell.angle_alpha   90.00
_cell.angle_beta   90.00
_cell.angle_gamma   90.00
#
_symmetry.space_group_name_H-M   'P 1'
#
loop_
_entity.id
_entity.type
_entity.pdbx_description
1 polymer ?
#
loop_
_entity_poly.entity_id
_entity_poly.type
_entity_poly.pdbx_seq_one_letter_code
_entity_poly.pdbx_strand_id
1 'polypeptide(L)'
;DKKKYQRQQIARLIAITTLKSVFSIQEIAQTLNTLQSQASSDQLYDAFVDYMNQGIDPANPIIQSSCQTVKLYHQTLALIHRTQEEEI
;
A
#
# COMPACT_ATOMS: atom_id res chain seq x y z
N ASP A 1 -4.62 12.00 21.61
CA ASP A 1 -4.20 13.19 20.89
C ASP A 1 -4.83 13.24 19.50
N LYS A 2 -5.51 14.34 19.20
CA LYS A 2 -6.25 14.51 17.94
C LYS A 2 -5.32 14.43 16.72
N LYS A 3 -4.12 14.97 16.82
CA LYS A 3 -3.15 14.95 15.70
C LYS A 3 -2.68 13.53 15.38
N LYS A 4 -2.40 12.74 16.41
CA LYS A 4 -1.98 11.35 16.24
C LYS A 4 -3.10 10.53 15.62
N TYR A 5 -4.32 10.71 16.09
CA TYR A 5 -5.49 10.02 15.57
C TYR A 5 -5.75 10.36 14.10
N GLN A 6 -5.63 11.64 13.75
CA GLN A 6 -5.81 12.09 12.37
C GLN A 6 -4.74 11.50 11.45
N ARG A 7 -3.48 11.46 11.92
CA ARG A 7 -2.39 10.87 11.15
C ARG A 7 -2.63 9.38 10.87
N GLN A 8 -3.11 8.65 11.87
CA GLN A 8 -3.44 7.23 11.72
C GLN A 8 -4.56 7.02 10.70
N GLN A 9 -5.60 7.85 10.76
CA GLN A 9 -6.71 7.74 9.82
C GLN A 9 -6.27 8.02 8.39
N ILE A 10 -5.43 9.02 8.20
CA ILE A 10 -4.89 9.36 6.88
C ILE A 10 -4.04 8.21 6.36
N ALA A 11 -3.14 7.68 7.17
CA ALA A 11 -2.28 6.57 6.77
C ALA A 11 -3.11 5.34 6.41
N ARG A 12 -4.13 5.03 7.20
CA ARG A 12 -5.04 3.91 6.92
C ARG A 12 -5.78 4.11 5.60
N LEU A 13 -6.26 5.31 5.36
CA LEU A 13 -6.98 5.63 4.13
C LEU A 13 -6.07 5.50 2.92
N ILE A 14 -4.85 5.98 3.02
CA ILE A 14 -3.85 5.84 1.95
C ILE A 14 -3.59 4.37 1.67
N ALA A 15 -3.37 3.56 2.71
CA ALA A 15 -3.10 2.14 2.55
C ALA A 15 -4.26 1.43 1.86
N ILE A 16 -5.49 1.63 2.32
CA ILE A 16 -6.67 0.98 1.76
C ILE A 16 -6.89 1.42 0.31
N THR A 17 -6.81 2.72 0.04
CA THR A 17 -7.01 3.27 -1.30
C THR A 17 -5.97 2.73 -2.28
N THR A 18 -4.71 2.65 -1.85
CA THR A 18 -3.63 2.14 -2.68
C THR A 18 -3.81 0.64 -2.96
N LEU A 19 -4.12 -0.15 -1.93
CA LEU A 19 -4.30 -1.58 -2.07
C LEU A 19 -5.52 -1.93 -2.92
N LYS A 20 -6.55 -1.11 -2.90
CA LYS A 20 -7.76 -1.32 -3.68
C LYS A 20 -7.51 -1.40 -5.18
N SER A 21 -6.41 -0.85 -5.66
CA SER A 21 -6.08 -0.92 -7.08
C SER A 21 -5.75 -2.34 -7.54
N VAL A 22 -5.35 -3.22 -6.62
CA VAL A 22 -4.89 -4.58 -6.94
C VAL A 22 -5.66 -5.65 -6.17
N PHE A 23 -6.02 -5.37 -4.93
CA PHE A 23 -6.65 -6.36 -4.04
C PHE A 23 -8.14 -6.08 -3.86
N SER A 24 -8.91 -7.15 -3.69
CA SER A 24 -10.33 -7.04 -3.32
C SER A 24 -10.46 -6.56 -1.88
N ILE A 25 -11.65 -6.07 -1.52
CA ILE A 25 -11.93 -5.62 -0.16
C ILE A 25 -11.72 -6.76 0.84
N GLN A 26 -12.11 -7.99 0.48
CA GLN A 26 -11.91 -9.16 1.34
C GLN A 26 -10.43 -9.45 1.53
N GLU A 27 -9.64 -9.36 0.48
CA GLU A 27 -8.19 -9.57 0.55
C GLU A 27 -7.52 -8.51 1.41
N ILE A 28 -7.93 -7.26 1.26
CA ILE A 28 -7.43 -6.17 2.11
C ILE A 28 -7.74 -6.44 3.58
N ALA A 29 -8.97 -6.85 3.87
CA ALA A 29 -9.39 -7.14 5.25
C ALA A 29 -8.57 -8.28 5.84
N GLN A 30 -8.33 -9.36 5.08
CA GLN A 30 -7.52 -10.49 5.53
C GLN A 30 -6.07 -10.04 5.79
N THR A 31 -5.52 -9.24 4.89
CA THR A 31 -4.17 -8.73 5.04
C THR A 31 -4.02 -7.88 6.29
N LEU A 32 -4.95 -6.95 6.50
CA LEU A 32 -4.91 -6.08 7.68
C LEU A 32 -5.09 -6.87 8.97
N ASN A 33 -6.00 -7.85 9.00
CA ASN A 33 -6.19 -8.71 10.18
C ASN A 33 -4.92 -9.49 10.52
N THR A 34 -4.26 -10.04 9.50
CA THR A 34 -3.01 -10.77 9.69
C THR A 34 -1.92 -9.86 10.25
N LEU A 35 -1.78 -8.67 9.68
CA LEU A 35 -0.77 -7.71 10.10
C LEU A 35 -1.02 -7.21 11.53
N GLN A 36 -2.28 -6.98 11.90
CA GLN A 36 -2.63 -6.50 13.24
C GLN A 36 -2.25 -7.49 14.34
N SER A 37 -2.13 -8.77 14.01
CA SER A 37 -1.64 -9.77 14.98
C SER A 37 -0.13 -9.69 15.17
N GLN A 38 0.59 -9.01 14.29
CA GLN A 38 2.06 -8.98 14.30
C GLN A 38 2.63 -7.65 14.82
N ALA A 39 1.90 -6.55 14.68
CA ALA A 39 2.39 -5.24 15.07
C ALA A 39 1.23 -4.30 15.33
N SER A 40 1.51 -3.15 15.95
CA SER A 40 0.48 -2.13 16.17
C SER A 40 0.05 -1.49 14.85
N SER A 41 -1.17 -0.96 14.82
CA SER A 41 -1.69 -0.28 13.63
C SER A 41 -0.80 0.88 13.20
N ASP A 42 -0.28 1.65 14.16
CA ASP A 42 0.61 2.77 13.86
C ASP A 42 1.85 2.33 13.10
N GLN A 43 2.49 1.27 13.60
CA GLN A 43 3.71 0.75 12.98
C GLN A 43 3.45 0.24 11.57
N LEU A 44 2.31 -0.42 11.37
CA LEU A 44 1.95 -0.97 10.06
C LEU A 44 1.71 0.12 9.03
N TYR A 45 0.91 1.11 9.39
CA TYR A 45 0.57 2.18 8.45
C TYR A 45 1.77 3.09 8.18
N ASP A 46 2.58 3.39 9.19
CA ASP A 46 3.80 4.16 8.99
C ASP A 46 4.78 3.44 8.08
N ALA A 47 4.96 2.13 8.26
CA ALA A 47 5.83 1.33 7.41
C ALA A 47 5.34 1.32 5.96
N PHE A 48 4.03 1.20 5.76
CA PHE A 48 3.43 1.23 4.43
C PHE A 48 3.69 2.57 3.74
N VAL A 49 3.41 3.67 4.42
CA VAL A 49 3.58 5.01 3.87
C VAL A 49 5.06 5.29 3.58
N ASP A 50 5.95 4.90 4.49
CA ASP A 50 7.40 5.08 4.29
C ASP A 50 7.89 4.32 3.07
N TYR A 51 7.43 3.08 2.88
CA TYR A 51 7.81 2.30 1.71
C TYR A 51 7.30 2.95 0.42
N MET A 52 6.03 3.35 0.39
CA MET A 52 5.44 3.92 -0.82
C MET A 52 6.05 5.28 -1.18
N ASN A 53 6.39 6.10 -0.18
CA ASN A 53 6.90 7.44 -0.43
C ASN A 53 8.41 7.49 -0.59
N GLN A 54 9.15 6.71 0.19
CA GLN A 54 10.62 6.81 0.27
C GLN A 54 11.35 5.52 -0.10
N GLY A 55 10.62 4.44 -0.32
CA GLY A 55 11.22 3.15 -0.65
C GLY A 55 11.92 2.48 0.53
N ILE A 56 11.61 2.90 1.76
CA ILE A 56 12.21 2.30 2.96
C ILE A 56 11.66 0.89 3.14
N ASP A 57 12.56 -0.10 3.26
CA ASP A 57 12.18 -1.49 3.47
C ASP A 57 11.45 -1.65 4.81
N PRO A 58 10.20 -2.12 4.82
CA PRO A 58 9.42 -2.24 6.05
C PRO A 58 9.83 -3.44 6.91
N ALA A 59 10.74 -4.28 6.47
CA ALA A 59 11.15 -5.52 7.13
C ALA A 59 10.01 -6.54 7.29
N ASN A 60 8.77 -6.17 7.03
CA ASN A 60 7.62 -7.09 7.07
C ASN A 60 7.34 -7.60 5.66
N PRO A 61 7.44 -8.92 5.41
CA PRO A 61 7.31 -9.45 4.06
C PRO A 61 5.92 -9.24 3.45
N ILE A 62 4.87 -9.18 4.27
CA ILE A 62 3.51 -8.94 3.76
C ILE A 62 3.40 -7.52 3.25
N ILE A 63 3.88 -6.54 4.02
CA ILE A 63 3.85 -5.12 3.61
C ILE A 63 4.73 -4.93 2.38
N GLN A 64 5.93 -5.48 2.39
CA GLN A 64 6.86 -5.37 1.27
C GLN A 64 6.26 -5.92 -0.02
N SER A 65 5.73 -7.14 0.03
CA SER A 65 5.13 -7.80 -1.12
C SER A 65 3.90 -7.04 -1.63
N SER A 66 3.04 -6.58 -0.73
CA SER A 66 1.84 -5.83 -1.09
C SER A 66 2.20 -4.53 -1.81
N CYS A 67 3.17 -3.80 -1.28
CA CYS A 67 3.59 -2.53 -1.89
C CYS A 67 4.27 -2.76 -3.23
N GLN A 68 5.08 -3.80 -3.37
CA GLN A 68 5.72 -4.15 -4.64
C GLN A 68 4.66 -4.50 -5.69
N THR A 69 3.64 -5.24 -5.30
CA THR A 69 2.54 -5.60 -6.20
C THR A 69 1.85 -4.35 -6.74
N VAL A 70 1.55 -3.39 -5.88
CA VAL A 70 0.92 -2.13 -6.28
C VAL A 70 1.84 -1.34 -7.22
N LYS A 71 3.12 -1.24 -6.90
CA LYS A 71 4.08 -0.53 -7.74
C LYS A 71 4.20 -1.16 -9.12
N LEU A 72 4.31 -2.48 -9.18
CA LEU A 72 4.39 -3.20 -10.46
C LEU A 72 3.12 -3.02 -11.29
N TYR A 73 1.95 -3.05 -10.65
CA TYR A 73 0.68 -2.81 -11.32
C TYR A 73 0.67 -1.45 -12.00
N HIS A 74 1.04 -0.39 -11.29
CA HIS A 74 1.06 0.96 -11.85
C HIS A 74 2.12 1.11 -12.94
N GLN A 75 3.29 0.49 -12.77
CA GLN A 75 4.33 0.49 -13.79
C GLN A 75 3.86 -0.20 -15.07
N THR A 76 3.15 -1.31 -14.94
CA THR A 76 2.60 -2.05 -16.08
C THR A 76 1.57 -1.21 -16.82
N LEU A 77 0.67 -0.54 -16.09
CA LEU A 77 -0.31 0.34 -16.72
C LEU A 77 0.36 1.48 -17.48
N ALA A 78 1.41 2.07 -16.90
CA ALA A 78 2.16 3.14 -17.56
C ALA A 78 2.80 2.65 -18.87
N LEU A 79 3.35 1.43 -18.85
CA LEU A 79 3.93 0.83 -20.06
C LEU A 79 2.87 0.57 -21.13
N ILE A 80 1.70 0.09 -20.74
CA ILE A 80 0.59 -0.16 -21.66
C ILE A 80 0.16 1.15 -22.33
N HIS A 81 -0.05 2.20 -21.55
CA HIS A 81 -0.44 3.50 -22.09
C HIS A 81 0.62 4.06 -23.03
N ARG A 82 1.88 3.94 -22.66
CA ARG A 82 2.98 4.41 -23.51
C ARG A 82 3.03 3.66 -24.84
N THR A 83 2.85 2.35 -24.81
CA THR A 83 2.84 1.53 -26.02
C THR A 83 1.68 1.91 -26.93
N GLN A 84 0.48 2.15 -26.37
CA GLN A 84 -0.68 2.58 -27.13
C GLN A 84 -0.44 3.93 -27.80
N GLU A 85 0.21 4.87 -27.12
CA GLU A 85 0.55 6.16 -27.68
C GLU A 85 1.55 6.03 -28.83
N GLU A 86 2.50 5.11 -28.74
CA GLU A 86 3.49 4.88 -29.79
C GLU A 86 2.90 4.23 -31.04
N GLU A 87 1.79 3.49 -30.91
CA GLU A 87 1.12 2.84 -32.02
C GLU A 87 0.26 3.80 -32.86
N ILE A 88 -0.03 4.97 -32.33
CA ILE A 88 -0.79 5.97 -33.05
C ILE A 88 0.13 6.83 -33.90
#